data_584545acb68a3878eeec1ccb0e1ca5e5
#
_entry.id   584545acb68a3878eeec1ccb0e1ca5e5
#
_cell.length_a   1.000
_cell.length_b   1.000
_cell.length_c   1.000
_cell.angle_alpha   90.00
_cell.angle_beta   90.00
_cell.angle_gamma   90.00
#
_symmetry.space_group_name_H-M   'P 1'
#
loop_
_entity.id
_entity.type
_entity.pdbx_description
1 polymer ?
#
loop_
_entity_poly.entity_id
_entity_poly.type
_entity_poly.pdbx_seq_one_letter_code
_entity_poly.pdbx_strand_id
1 'polypeptide(L)'
;MAGTIKGIKPDQVGKVLQETLGRYHEDVTRRVNACSEAAAKSLVKKTKATAPKASGSFKKNIASKKLAESPNGDTYVWHVKKTDHRLTHLLVHGHVTRNGDRTKSNPFLKNSIDEVLPEYEKAVEEAVKK
;
A
#
# COMPACT_ATOMS: atom_id res chain seq x y z
N MET A 1 5.41 -31.68 11.29
CA MET A 1 5.35 -30.82 12.51
C MET A 1 5.61 -31.62 13.78
N ALA A 2 4.95 -32.75 13.96
CA ALA A 2 5.18 -33.60 15.15
C ALA A 2 6.63 -34.01 15.31
N GLY A 3 7.35 -34.28 14.21
CA GLY A 3 8.76 -34.66 14.24
C GLY A 3 9.70 -33.56 14.76
N THR A 4 9.33 -32.30 14.63
CA THR A 4 10.19 -31.19 15.08
C THR A 4 10.16 -30.97 16.59
N ILE A 5 9.13 -31.52 17.25
CA ILE A 5 8.97 -31.40 18.69
C ILE A 5 9.55 -32.65 19.41
N LYS A 6 9.74 -33.72 18.66
CA LYS A 6 10.26 -34.96 19.19
C LYS A 6 11.69 -34.79 19.71
N GLY A 7 11.96 -35.19 20.93
CA GLY A 7 13.26 -35.04 21.56
C GLY A 7 13.45 -33.72 22.31
N ILE A 8 12.47 -32.86 22.32
CA ILE A 8 12.53 -31.59 23.04
C ILE A 8 12.01 -31.79 24.46
N LYS A 9 12.72 -31.26 25.45
CA LYS A 9 12.30 -31.34 26.84
C LYS A 9 11.07 -30.47 27.08
N PRO A 10 10.16 -30.84 27.98
CA PRO A 10 8.95 -30.06 28.24
C PRO A 10 9.20 -28.60 28.58
N ASP A 11 10.30 -28.28 29.25
CA ASP A 11 10.65 -26.89 29.60
C ASP A 11 11.12 -26.07 28.40
N GLN A 12 11.41 -26.71 27.28
CA GLN A 12 11.89 -26.04 26.06
C GLN A 12 10.79 -25.86 25.01
N VAL A 13 9.61 -26.45 25.20
CA VAL A 13 8.53 -26.42 24.22
C VAL A 13 8.10 -25.00 23.95
N GLY A 14 7.92 -24.18 24.99
CA GLY A 14 7.53 -22.78 24.84
C GLY A 14 8.51 -21.97 24.02
N LYS A 15 9.81 -22.18 24.24
CA LYS A 15 10.88 -21.49 23.51
C LYS A 15 10.88 -21.88 22.03
N VAL A 16 10.75 -23.18 21.75
CA VAL A 16 10.72 -23.68 20.36
C VAL A 16 9.50 -23.13 19.62
N LEU A 17 8.33 -23.11 20.26
CA LEU A 17 7.12 -22.54 19.68
C LEU A 17 7.30 -21.05 19.38
N GLN A 18 7.88 -20.31 20.30
CA GLN A 18 8.13 -18.89 20.14
C GLN A 18 9.06 -18.61 18.95
N GLU A 19 10.13 -19.38 18.82
CA GLU A 19 11.06 -19.24 17.70
C GLU A 19 10.41 -19.61 16.37
N THR A 20 9.62 -20.68 16.35
CA THR A 20 8.92 -21.12 15.13
C THR A 20 7.89 -20.09 14.68
N LEU A 21 7.10 -19.57 15.60
CA LEU A 21 6.11 -18.54 15.31
C LEU A 21 6.77 -17.23 14.88
N GLY A 22 7.92 -16.89 15.48
CA GLY A 22 8.68 -15.72 15.11
C GLY A 22 9.16 -15.78 13.67
N ARG A 23 9.71 -16.92 13.24
CA ARG A 23 10.14 -17.09 11.85
C ARG A 23 8.97 -17.03 10.88
N TYR A 24 7.85 -17.67 11.24
CA TYR A 24 6.64 -17.62 10.42
C TYR A 24 6.17 -16.17 10.26
N HIS A 25 6.14 -15.42 11.35
CA HIS A 25 5.76 -14.02 11.34
C HIS A 25 6.67 -13.18 10.43
N GLU A 26 7.98 -13.38 10.52
CA GLU A 26 8.95 -12.67 9.68
C GLU A 26 8.75 -12.99 8.20
N ASP A 27 8.53 -14.25 7.85
CA ASP A 27 8.32 -14.67 6.47
C ASP A 27 7.04 -14.10 5.90
N VAL A 28 5.95 -14.16 6.65
CA VAL A 28 4.67 -13.60 6.22
C VAL A 28 4.77 -12.07 6.06
N THR A 29 5.40 -11.41 7.03
CA THR A 29 5.59 -9.96 6.99
C THR A 29 6.38 -9.54 5.75
N ARG A 30 7.44 -10.27 5.42
CA ARG A 30 8.24 -9.99 4.22
C ARG A 30 7.41 -10.12 2.95
N ARG A 31 6.61 -11.18 2.85
CA ARG A 31 5.76 -11.39 1.68
C ARG A 31 4.67 -10.34 1.57
N VAL A 32 4.05 -9.97 2.68
CA VAL A 32 3.03 -8.91 2.70
C VAL A 32 3.63 -7.56 2.36
N ASN A 33 4.84 -7.25 2.84
CA ASN A 33 5.54 -6.01 2.51
C ASN A 33 5.81 -5.92 1.01
N ALA A 34 6.19 -7.03 0.38
CA ALA A 34 6.38 -7.07 -1.06
C ALA A 34 5.07 -6.77 -1.81
N CYS A 35 3.95 -7.31 -1.32
CA CYS A 35 2.63 -7.01 -1.89
C CYS A 35 2.27 -5.53 -1.73
N SER A 36 2.56 -4.95 -0.58
CA SER A 36 2.27 -3.53 -0.30
C SER A 36 3.09 -2.61 -1.19
N GLU A 37 4.37 -2.92 -1.38
CA GLU A 37 5.23 -2.15 -2.28
C GLU A 37 4.73 -2.23 -3.72
N ALA A 38 4.39 -3.42 -4.19
CA ALA A 38 3.86 -3.62 -5.53
C ALA A 38 2.54 -2.88 -5.74
N ALA A 39 1.65 -2.90 -4.74
CA ALA A 39 0.38 -2.19 -4.79
C ALA A 39 0.59 -0.68 -4.85
N ALA A 40 1.53 -0.14 -4.06
CA ALA A 40 1.85 1.28 -4.08
C ALA A 40 2.37 1.72 -5.44
N LYS A 41 3.27 0.95 -6.03
CA LYS A 41 3.79 1.22 -7.38
C LYS A 41 2.70 1.15 -8.44
N SER A 42 1.82 0.16 -8.34
CA SER A 42 0.70 0.01 -9.26
C SER A 42 -0.26 1.20 -9.16
N LEU A 43 -0.55 1.65 -7.95
CA LEU A 43 -1.40 2.81 -7.72
C LEU A 43 -0.79 4.08 -8.34
N VAL A 44 0.51 4.29 -8.16
CA VAL A 44 1.23 5.42 -8.78
C VAL A 44 1.11 5.36 -10.29
N LYS A 45 1.34 4.19 -10.88
CA LYS A 45 1.27 4.00 -12.34
C LYS A 45 -0.13 4.30 -12.87
N LYS A 46 -1.16 3.78 -12.21
CA LYS A 46 -2.55 3.97 -12.64
C LYS A 46 -3.01 5.41 -12.47
N THR A 47 -2.63 6.06 -11.38
CA THR A 47 -2.98 7.46 -11.15
C THR A 47 -2.27 8.39 -12.13
N LYS A 48 -1.01 8.09 -12.48
CA LYS A 48 -0.30 8.85 -13.51
C LYS A 48 -0.98 8.73 -14.87
N ALA A 49 -1.49 7.55 -15.20
CA ALA A 49 -2.16 7.32 -16.48
C ALA A 49 -3.49 8.04 -16.58
N THR A 50 -4.20 8.22 -15.46
CA THR A 50 -5.56 8.76 -15.42
C THR A 50 -5.64 10.18 -14.84
N ALA A 51 -4.54 10.71 -14.32
CA ALA A 51 -4.50 12.04 -13.74
C ALA A 51 -4.86 13.13 -14.78
N PRO A 52 -5.45 14.26 -14.34
CA PRO A 52 -5.77 15.35 -15.25
C PRO A 52 -4.53 15.86 -15.97
N LYS A 53 -4.68 16.14 -17.26
CA LYS A 53 -3.57 16.61 -18.12
C LYS A 53 -3.31 18.12 -18.00
N ALA A 54 -4.11 18.83 -17.23
CA ALA A 54 -4.04 20.30 -17.13
C ALA A 54 -2.67 20.81 -16.72
N SER A 55 -1.89 19.98 -15.97
CA SER A 55 -0.53 20.31 -15.60
C SER A 55 0.33 19.05 -15.67
N GLY A 56 1.32 19.04 -16.54
CA GLY A 56 2.29 17.95 -16.61
C GLY A 56 3.08 17.80 -15.32
N SER A 57 3.23 18.90 -14.58
CA SER A 57 3.91 18.92 -13.29
C SER A 57 3.21 18.04 -12.26
N PHE A 58 1.88 18.14 -12.15
CA PHE A 58 1.12 17.33 -11.21
C PHE A 58 1.36 15.84 -11.44
N LYS A 59 1.22 15.41 -12.68
CA LYS A 59 1.41 14.02 -13.06
C LYS A 59 2.81 13.50 -12.74
N LYS A 60 3.84 14.31 -13.01
CA LYS A 60 5.23 13.97 -12.74
C LYS A 60 5.51 13.82 -11.25
N ASN A 61 4.79 14.54 -10.40
CA ASN A 61 5.03 14.59 -8.98
C ASN A 61 4.26 13.55 -8.19
N ILE A 62 3.42 12.74 -8.85
CA ILE A 62 2.76 11.60 -8.21
C ILE A 62 3.83 10.55 -7.89
N ALA A 63 3.87 10.12 -6.65
CA ALA A 63 4.86 9.15 -6.19
C ALA A 63 4.35 8.37 -4.98
N SER A 64 5.06 7.34 -4.62
CA SER A 64 4.83 6.61 -3.37
C SER A 64 6.14 6.53 -2.61
N LYS A 65 6.04 6.38 -1.30
CA LYS A 65 7.21 6.18 -0.44
C LYS A 65 6.85 5.28 0.72
N LYS A 66 7.88 4.66 1.28
CA LYS A 66 7.74 3.93 2.55
C LYS A 66 7.70 4.97 3.66
N LEU A 67 6.56 5.09 4.33
CA LEU A 67 6.37 6.06 5.41
C LEU A 67 6.97 5.58 6.72
N ALA A 68 6.79 4.30 7.04
CA ALA A 68 7.24 3.73 8.29
C ALA A 68 7.53 2.24 8.14
N GLU A 69 8.47 1.76 8.94
CA GLU A 69 8.77 0.34 9.07
C GLU A 69 8.33 -0.13 10.45
N SER A 70 7.78 -1.32 10.51
CA SER A 70 7.30 -1.90 11.75
C SER A 70 7.50 -3.41 11.70
N PRO A 71 7.73 -4.08 12.86
CA PRO A 71 7.79 -5.53 12.88
C PRO A 71 6.52 -6.21 12.34
N ASN A 72 5.40 -5.50 12.35
CA ASN A 72 4.12 -6.02 11.88
C ASN A 72 3.81 -5.65 10.43
N GLY A 73 4.70 -4.92 9.77
CA GLY A 73 4.54 -4.56 8.38
C GLY A 73 4.95 -3.12 8.11
N ASP A 74 5.27 -2.84 6.86
CA ASP A 74 5.67 -1.51 6.41
C ASP A 74 4.45 -0.75 5.92
N THR A 75 4.47 0.57 6.08
CA THR A 75 3.42 1.45 5.60
C THR A 75 3.90 2.22 4.39
N TYR A 76 3.15 2.17 3.31
CA TYR A 76 3.42 2.91 2.09
C TYR A 76 2.37 3.99 1.88
N VAL A 77 2.79 5.12 1.34
CA VAL A 77 1.93 6.29 1.13
C VAL A 77 2.03 6.74 -0.32
N TRP A 78 0.86 6.90 -0.97
CA TRP A 78 0.75 7.61 -2.22
C TRP A 78 0.72 9.11 -1.92
N HIS A 79 1.50 9.90 -2.63
CA HIS A 79 1.56 11.35 -2.39
C HIS A 79 1.94 12.09 -3.67
N VAL A 80 1.75 13.40 -3.63
CA VAL A 80 2.16 14.30 -4.70
C VAL A 80 3.26 15.19 -4.15
N LYS A 81 4.38 15.24 -4.86
CA LYS A 81 5.55 16.01 -4.45
C LYS A 81 5.36 17.51 -4.70
N LYS A 82 6.19 18.32 -4.03
CA LYS A 82 6.26 19.77 -4.17
C LYS A 82 4.90 20.44 -3.85
N THR A 83 4.66 21.59 -4.43
CA THR A 83 3.42 22.34 -4.19
C THR A 83 2.20 21.71 -4.85
N ASP A 84 2.40 20.77 -5.76
CA ASP A 84 1.31 20.14 -6.48
C ASP A 84 0.41 19.28 -5.57
N HIS A 85 0.88 18.92 -4.38
CA HIS A 85 0.04 18.20 -3.41
C HIS A 85 -1.22 18.98 -3.03
N ARG A 86 -1.17 20.30 -3.12
CA ARG A 86 -2.32 21.17 -2.82
C ARG A 86 -3.44 21.02 -3.85
N LEU A 87 -3.08 20.68 -5.07
CA LEU A 87 -4.04 20.50 -6.15
C LEU A 87 -4.83 19.21 -6.06
N THR A 88 -4.29 18.20 -5.38
CA THR A 88 -4.93 16.87 -5.30
C THR A 88 -6.35 16.97 -4.76
N HIS A 89 -6.53 17.68 -3.65
CA HIS A 89 -7.84 17.85 -3.04
C HIS A 89 -8.83 18.53 -4.00
N LEU A 90 -8.38 19.60 -4.66
CA LEU A 90 -9.22 20.36 -5.59
C LEU A 90 -9.61 19.54 -6.81
N LEU A 91 -8.67 18.73 -7.33
CA LEU A 91 -8.93 17.91 -8.51
C LEU A 91 -9.86 16.74 -8.20
N VAL A 92 -9.68 16.11 -7.04
CA VAL A 92 -10.48 14.94 -6.65
C VAL A 92 -11.91 15.34 -6.29
N HIS A 93 -12.09 16.44 -5.56
CA HIS A 93 -13.40 16.84 -5.03
C HIS A 93 -14.06 18.00 -5.79
N GLY A 94 -13.33 18.63 -6.72
CA GLY A 94 -13.79 19.84 -7.38
C GLY A 94 -13.66 21.05 -6.45
N HIS A 95 -13.83 22.24 -6.99
CA HIS A 95 -13.74 23.47 -6.21
C HIS A 95 -14.58 24.57 -6.88
N VAL A 96 -14.88 25.62 -6.10
CA VAL A 96 -15.63 26.78 -6.59
C VAL A 96 -14.67 27.69 -7.36
N THR A 97 -15.06 28.10 -8.56
CA THR A 97 -14.29 29.03 -9.37
C THR A 97 -14.60 30.47 -8.98
N ARG A 98 -13.82 31.43 -9.52
CA ARG A 98 -14.07 32.86 -9.26
C ARG A 98 -15.47 33.34 -9.70
N ASN A 99 -16.04 32.66 -10.68
CA ASN A 99 -17.37 33.04 -11.23
C ASN A 99 -18.51 32.41 -10.43
N GLY A 100 -18.20 31.68 -9.33
CA GLY A 100 -19.22 31.03 -8.54
C GLY A 100 -19.60 29.64 -9.03
N ASP A 101 -19.13 29.24 -10.19
CA ASP A 101 -19.35 27.88 -10.69
C ASP A 101 -18.44 26.90 -9.99
N ARG A 102 -18.85 25.64 -9.95
CA ARG A 102 -18.06 24.60 -9.34
C ARG A 102 -17.41 23.72 -10.41
N THR A 103 -16.11 23.48 -10.28
CA THR A 103 -15.41 22.55 -11.18
C THR A 103 -15.88 21.13 -10.93
N LYS A 104 -15.85 20.32 -11.98
CA LYS A 104 -16.21 18.91 -11.89
C LYS A 104 -15.17 18.15 -11.07
N SER A 105 -15.61 17.30 -10.15
CA SER A 105 -14.69 16.41 -9.46
C SER A 105 -14.11 15.39 -10.45
N ASN A 106 -12.86 14.99 -10.21
CA ASN A 106 -12.22 13.97 -11.04
C ASN A 106 -11.89 12.78 -10.16
N PRO A 107 -12.61 11.65 -10.30
CA PRO A 107 -12.42 10.50 -9.44
C PRO A 107 -11.25 9.61 -9.84
N PHE A 108 -10.21 10.14 -10.48
CA PHE A 108 -9.09 9.34 -10.97
C PHE A 108 -8.41 8.53 -9.86
N LEU A 109 -8.24 9.14 -8.69
CA LEU A 109 -7.60 8.48 -7.55
C LEU A 109 -8.49 7.37 -6.99
N LYS A 110 -9.77 7.66 -6.79
CA LYS A 110 -10.72 6.67 -6.28
C LYS A 110 -10.85 5.49 -7.25
N ASN A 111 -10.94 5.76 -8.54
CA ASN A 111 -11.05 4.70 -9.54
C ASN A 111 -9.80 3.82 -9.56
N SER A 112 -8.62 4.43 -9.42
CA SER A 112 -7.36 3.67 -9.36
C SER A 112 -7.29 2.83 -8.10
N ILE A 113 -7.72 3.34 -6.97
CA ILE A 113 -7.79 2.59 -5.72
C ILE A 113 -8.75 1.41 -5.86
N ASP A 114 -9.92 1.62 -6.46
CA ASP A 114 -10.91 0.56 -6.66
C ASP A 114 -10.39 -0.56 -7.56
N GLU A 115 -9.47 -0.26 -8.46
CA GLU A 115 -8.82 -1.28 -9.29
C GLU A 115 -7.67 -1.99 -8.57
N VAL A 116 -6.86 -1.26 -7.82
CA VAL A 116 -5.69 -1.82 -7.16
C VAL A 116 -6.05 -2.60 -5.90
N LEU A 117 -7.04 -2.16 -5.15
CA LEU A 117 -7.36 -2.75 -3.85
C LEU A 117 -7.73 -4.24 -3.92
N PRO A 118 -8.61 -4.69 -4.84
CA PRO A 118 -8.92 -6.12 -4.95
C PRO A 118 -7.69 -6.96 -5.33
N GLU A 119 -6.83 -6.46 -6.19
CA GLU A 119 -5.61 -7.16 -6.57
C GLU A 119 -4.66 -7.28 -5.37
N TYR A 120 -4.56 -6.22 -4.57
CA TYR A 120 -3.74 -6.21 -3.36
C TYR A 120 -4.28 -7.21 -2.33
N GLU A 121 -5.58 -7.22 -2.08
CA GLU A 121 -6.20 -8.15 -1.14
C GLU A 121 -5.94 -9.60 -1.54
N LYS A 122 -6.07 -9.90 -2.83
CA LYS A 122 -5.82 -11.24 -3.35
C LYS A 122 -4.35 -11.63 -3.19
N ALA A 123 -3.44 -10.71 -3.47
CA ALA A 123 -2.01 -10.96 -3.33
C ALA A 123 -1.64 -11.21 -1.86
N VAL A 124 -2.23 -10.47 -0.93
CA VAL A 124 -2.00 -10.67 0.51
C VAL A 124 -2.54 -12.03 0.95
N GLU A 125 -3.72 -12.43 0.50
CA GLU A 125 -4.26 -13.75 0.81
C GLU A 125 -3.32 -14.86 0.36
N GLU A 126 -2.80 -14.78 -0.84
CA GLU A 126 -1.86 -15.76 -1.37
C GLU A 126 -0.55 -15.75 -0.58
N ALA A 127 -0.07 -14.58 -0.18
CA ALA A 127 1.16 -14.47 0.61
C ALA A 127 1.01 -15.11 1.99
N VAL A 128 -0.16 -14.97 2.61
CA VAL A 128 -0.43 -15.54 3.94
C VAL A 128 -0.58 -17.07 3.86
N LYS A 129 -1.13 -17.58 2.78
CA LYS A 129 -1.35 -19.02 2.60
C LYS A 129 -0.08 -19.82 2.33
N LYS A 130 0.96 -19.18 1.87
CA LYS A 130 2.25 -19.86 1.57
C LYS A 130 3.08 -20.16 2.87
#